data_f8c2f81675c370fce410b3dd96681d0c
#
_entry.id   f8c2f81675c370fce410b3dd96681d0c
#
_cell.length_a   1.000
_cell.length_b   1.000
_cell.length_c   1.000
_cell.angle_alpha   90.00
_cell.angle_beta   90.00
_cell.angle_gamma   90.00
#
_symmetry.space_group_name_H-M   'P 1'
#
loop_
_entity.id
_entity.type
_entity.pdbx_description
1 polymer ?
#
loop_
_entity_poly.entity_id
_entity_poly.type
_entity_poly.pdbx_seq_one_letter_code
_entity_poly.pdbx_strand_id
1 'polypeptide(L)'
;MVVTFKLNGKKTEAIIEADTTLYQLLRKLGCYSVKCGCETTNCGLCTVILNNKSVLSCAVLAAEVEGATVETLEGIESEALEFGLYLADEGAEQCGFCNTGFIVNVVMMMRELDNITKESVKEYLAGNLCRCTGYQGQLRALEKFIERKRGVRI
;
A
#
# COMPACT_ATOMS: atom_id res chain seq x y z
N MET A 1 23.72 7.59 10.11
CA MET A 1 23.05 7.50 11.43
C MET A 1 22.36 6.15 11.58
N VAL A 2 22.05 5.73 12.82
CA VAL A 2 21.28 4.48 13.06
C VAL A 2 19.84 4.86 13.31
N VAL A 3 18.91 4.09 12.76
CA VAL A 3 17.47 4.20 13.01
C VAL A 3 16.93 2.86 13.49
N THR A 4 16.07 2.90 14.53
CA THR A 4 15.43 1.72 15.12
C THR A 4 13.92 1.87 15.00
N PHE A 5 13.23 0.89 14.39
CA PHE A 5 11.79 0.91 14.18
C PHE A 5 11.22 -0.51 14.14
N LYS A 6 9.91 -0.64 14.08
CA LYS A 6 9.24 -1.93 13.96
C LYS A 6 8.83 -2.16 12.50
N LEU A 7 9.45 -3.13 11.82
CA LEU A 7 9.13 -3.51 10.44
C LEU A 7 8.38 -4.84 10.41
N ASN A 8 7.15 -4.84 9.89
CA ASN A 8 6.32 -6.04 9.77
C ASN A 8 6.27 -6.85 11.08
N GLY A 9 6.06 -6.13 12.20
CA GLY A 9 5.99 -6.72 13.54
C GLY A 9 7.32 -7.01 14.22
N LYS A 10 8.47 -6.86 13.53
CA LYS A 10 9.81 -7.17 14.07
C LYS A 10 10.60 -5.90 14.36
N LYS A 11 11.25 -5.81 15.52
CA LYS A 11 12.21 -4.74 15.81
C LYS A 11 13.37 -4.83 14.82
N THR A 12 13.63 -3.73 14.13
CA THR A 12 14.64 -3.63 13.07
C THR A 12 15.54 -2.43 13.34
N GLU A 13 16.82 -2.60 13.15
CA GLU A 13 17.83 -1.56 13.25
C GLU A 13 18.58 -1.44 11.93
N ALA A 14 18.80 -0.23 11.45
CA ALA A 14 19.46 0.01 10.19
C ALA A 14 20.35 1.24 10.21
N ILE A 15 21.46 1.17 9.47
CA ILE A 15 22.34 2.32 9.20
C ILE A 15 21.85 3.01 7.93
N ILE A 16 21.63 4.31 8.02
CA ILE A 16 21.15 5.16 6.95
C ILE A 16 22.00 6.40 6.75
N GLU A 17 21.97 6.95 5.55
CA GLU A 17 22.46 8.31 5.25
C GLU A 17 21.34 9.33 5.51
N ALA A 18 21.69 10.61 5.58
CA ALA A 18 20.73 11.68 5.94
C ALA A 18 19.60 11.86 4.91
N ASP A 19 19.85 11.56 3.65
CA ASP A 19 18.94 11.69 2.52
C ASP A 19 18.25 10.39 2.12
N THR A 20 18.52 9.29 2.86
CA THR A 20 17.91 7.99 2.58
C THR A 20 16.39 8.07 2.75
N THR A 21 15.64 7.76 1.69
CA THR A 21 14.18 7.65 1.78
C THR A 21 13.76 6.33 2.44
N LEU A 22 12.56 6.29 3.02
CA LEU A 22 11.99 5.06 3.56
C LEU A 22 11.88 3.97 2.47
N TYR A 23 11.53 4.35 1.23
CA TYR A 23 11.53 3.44 0.09
C TYR A 23 12.90 2.75 -0.10
N GLN A 24 13.98 3.53 -0.15
CA GLN A 24 15.32 2.98 -0.33
C GLN A 24 15.73 2.06 0.82
N LEU A 25 15.40 2.45 2.05
CA LEU A 25 15.65 1.63 3.24
C LEU A 25 14.90 0.30 3.16
N LEU A 26 13.60 0.33 2.89
CA LEU A 26 12.77 -0.88 2.80
C LEU A 26 13.26 -1.83 1.71
N ARG A 27 13.69 -1.30 0.56
CA ARG A 27 14.28 -2.11 -0.51
C ARG A 27 15.59 -2.79 -0.09
N LYS A 28 16.46 -2.08 0.64
CA LYS A 28 17.70 -2.64 1.22
C LYS A 28 17.40 -3.75 2.24
N LEU A 29 16.29 -3.63 2.98
CA LEU A 29 15.84 -4.61 3.97
C LEU A 29 15.05 -5.79 3.37
N GLY A 30 14.93 -5.87 2.04
CA GLY A 30 14.29 -6.99 1.36
C GLY A 30 12.78 -6.88 1.16
N CYS A 31 12.16 -5.74 1.46
CA CYS A 31 10.74 -5.50 1.18
C CYS A 31 10.53 -5.21 -0.32
N TYR A 32 10.49 -6.26 -1.12
CA TYR A 32 10.43 -6.16 -2.58
C TYR A 32 9.04 -5.85 -3.13
N SER A 33 8.01 -5.95 -2.32
CA SER A 33 6.66 -5.46 -2.68
C SER A 33 6.62 -3.94 -2.85
N VAL A 34 7.49 -3.21 -2.16
CA VAL A 34 7.58 -1.75 -2.27
C VAL A 34 8.28 -1.40 -3.58
N LYS A 35 7.55 -0.84 -4.54
CA LYS A 35 8.02 -0.58 -5.90
C LYS A 35 8.10 0.91 -6.20
N CYS A 36 8.94 1.28 -7.17
CA CYS A 36 9.02 2.65 -7.70
C CYS A 36 8.53 2.66 -9.15
N GLY A 37 7.52 3.48 -9.44
CA GLY A 37 6.99 3.65 -10.79
C GLY A 37 7.05 5.09 -11.29
N CYS A 38 7.53 6.01 -10.45
CA CYS A 38 7.72 7.42 -10.81
C CYS A 38 8.85 8.03 -9.98
N GLU A 39 9.25 9.24 -10.36
CA GLU A 39 10.21 10.07 -9.61
C GLU A 39 9.56 11.34 -9.06
N THR A 40 8.22 11.42 -9.10
CA THR A 40 7.43 12.61 -8.79
C THR A 40 6.44 12.40 -7.63
N THR A 41 6.61 11.32 -6.86
CA THR A 41 5.84 11.02 -5.64
C THR A 41 4.32 10.98 -5.82
N ASN A 42 3.81 10.44 -6.96
CA ASN A 42 2.38 10.46 -7.28
C ASN A 42 1.79 9.12 -7.76
N CYS A 43 2.60 8.07 -8.01
CA CYS A 43 2.07 6.84 -8.62
C CYS A 43 1.47 5.82 -7.65
N GLY A 44 1.72 5.93 -6.35
CA GLY A 44 1.18 5.03 -5.34
C GLY A 44 1.84 3.65 -5.22
N LEU A 45 2.85 3.33 -6.07
CA LEU A 45 3.47 2.00 -6.08
C LEU A 45 4.35 1.73 -4.86
N CYS A 46 4.85 2.77 -4.22
CA CYS A 46 5.67 2.71 -3.01
C CYS A 46 4.86 2.87 -1.72
N THR A 47 3.53 2.75 -1.79
CA THR A 47 2.67 2.86 -0.62
C THR A 47 3.00 1.81 0.43
N VAL A 48 3.15 2.26 1.67
CA VAL A 48 3.35 1.45 2.88
C VAL A 48 2.47 2.00 4.00
N ILE A 49 2.34 1.25 5.08
CA ILE A 49 1.65 1.70 6.28
C ILE A 49 2.68 2.20 7.29
N LEU A 50 2.59 3.45 7.67
CA LEU A 50 3.42 4.07 8.69
C LEU A 50 2.53 4.55 9.83
N ASN A 51 2.69 3.98 11.03
CA ASN A 51 1.89 4.33 12.21
C ASN A 51 0.38 4.35 11.92
N ASN A 52 -0.14 3.28 11.28
CA ASN A 52 -1.53 3.11 10.87
C ASN A 52 -2.05 4.17 9.86
N LYS A 53 -1.17 4.71 9.02
CA LYS A 53 -1.56 5.59 7.91
C LYS A 53 -0.87 5.15 6.64
N SER A 54 -1.58 5.20 5.51
CA SER A 54 -0.94 4.96 4.21
C SER A 54 -0.08 6.15 3.81
N VAL A 55 1.17 5.90 3.45
CA VAL A 55 2.11 6.92 3.01
C VAL A 55 2.90 6.45 1.79
N LEU A 56 3.35 7.41 0.98
CA LEU A 56 4.29 7.15 -0.10
C LEU A 56 5.71 7.08 0.48
N SER A 57 6.28 5.90 0.60
CA SER A 57 7.60 5.72 1.23
C SER A 57 8.74 6.46 0.51
N CYS A 58 8.57 6.81 -0.76
CA CYS A 58 9.54 7.64 -1.49
C CYS A 58 9.52 9.13 -1.08
N ALA A 59 8.47 9.57 -0.37
CA ALA A 59 8.33 10.95 0.13
C ALA A 59 8.64 11.07 1.63
N VAL A 60 9.00 9.99 2.30
CA VAL A 60 9.35 9.95 3.74
C VAL A 60 10.84 9.71 3.87
N LEU A 61 11.51 10.50 4.70
CA LEU A 61 12.91 10.25 5.06
C LEU A 61 13.00 9.08 6.05
N ALA A 62 13.99 8.21 5.85
CA ALA A 62 14.19 7.07 6.75
C ALA A 62 14.49 7.49 8.20
N ALA A 63 15.02 8.69 8.40
CA ALA A 63 15.24 9.24 9.73
C ALA A 63 13.95 9.51 10.52
N GLU A 64 12.83 9.74 9.82
CA GLU A 64 11.53 10.04 10.44
C GLU A 64 10.84 8.79 11.03
N VAL A 65 11.34 7.59 10.73
CA VAL A 65 10.73 6.36 11.24
C VAL A 65 11.35 5.85 12.54
N GLU A 66 12.21 6.64 13.21
CA GLU A 66 12.71 6.28 14.53
C GLU A 66 11.56 6.01 15.51
N GLY A 67 11.54 4.83 16.12
CA GLY A 67 10.48 4.38 17.02
C GLY A 67 9.13 4.07 16.38
N ALA A 68 8.98 4.26 15.06
CA ALA A 68 7.73 4.06 14.34
C ALA A 68 7.43 2.57 14.05
N THR A 69 6.19 2.31 13.64
CA THR A 69 5.77 1.02 13.08
C THR A 69 5.55 1.17 11.58
N VAL A 70 6.23 0.33 10.81
CA VAL A 70 6.13 0.26 9.35
C VAL A 70 5.63 -1.13 8.96
N GLU A 71 4.58 -1.18 8.14
CA GLU A 71 4.09 -2.41 7.54
C GLU A 71 4.13 -2.27 6.03
N THR A 72 4.67 -3.29 5.37
CA THR A 72 4.63 -3.45 3.92
C THR A 72 3.65 -4.57 3.56
N LEU A 73 3.45 -4.85 2.27
CA LEU A 73 2.58 -5.94 1.84
C LEU A 73 2.95 -7.28 2.52
N GLU A 74 4.26 -7.51 2.71
CA GLU A 74 4.77 -8.71 3.38
C GLU A 74 4.30 -8.82 4.84
N GLY A 75 3.99 -7.71 5.50
CA GLY A 75 3.50 -7.67 6.87
C GLY A 75 1.99 -7.86 7.03
N ILE A 76 1.24 -7.68 5.94
CA ILE A 76 -0.23 -7.77 5.89
C ILE A 76 -0.70 -8.88 4.92
N GLU A 77 0.09 -9.93 4.76
CA GLU A 77 -0.10 -10.96 3.73
C GLU A 77 -1.51 -11.55 3.73
N SER A 78 -2.10 -11.84 4.88
CA SER A 78 -3.44 -12.43 4.98
C SER A 78 -4.53 -11.51 4.45
N GLU A 79 -4.49 -10.21 4.81
CA GLU A 79 -5.45 -9.21 4.33
C GLU A 79 -5.23 -8.91 2.84
N ALA A 80 -3.96 -8.89 2.43
CA ALA A 80 -3.56 -8.68 1.05
C ALA A 80 -4.02 -9.81 0.14
N LEU A 81 -3.85 -11.06 0.56
CA LEU A 81 -4.29 -12.24 -0.19
C LEU A 81 -5.81 -12.25 -0.34
N GLU A 82 -6.54 -11.93 0.72
CA GLU A 82 -8.00 -11.90 0.68
C GLU A 82 -8.51 -10.96 -0.41
N PHE A 83 -8.01 -9.72 -0.48
CA PHE A 83 -8.40 -8.79 -1.54
C PHE A 83 -7.83 -9.20 -2.91
N GLY A 84 -6.62 -9.75 -2.94
CA GLY A 84 -5.97 -10.25 -4.16
C GLY A 84 -6.82 -11.29 -4.91
N LEU A 85 -7.53 -12.15 -4.20
CA LEU A 85 -8.44 -13.13 -4.80
C LEU A 85 -9.60 -12.44 -5.56
N TYR A 86 -10.14 -11.34 -5.05
CA TYR A 86 -11.18 -10.58 -5.78
C TYR A 86 -10.62 -9.91 -7.04
N LEU A 87 -9.37 -9.44 -7.01
CA LEU A 87 -8.73 -8.91 -8.22
C LEU A 87 -8.57 -9.99 -9.29
N ALA A 88 -8.16 -11.19 -8.89
CA ALA A 88 -8.01 -12.33 -9.79
C ALA A 88 -9.36 -12.76 -10.38
N ASP A 89 -10.39 -12.91 -9.55
CA ASP A 89 -11.74 -13.31 -9.97
C ASP A 89 -12.37 -12.33 -10.98
N GLU A 90 -12.06 -11.04 -10.86
CA GLU A 90 -12.53 -10.01 -11.79
C GLU A 90 -11.65 -9.82 -13.04
N GLY A 91 -10.60 -10.62 -13.18
CA GLY A 91 -9.60 -10.43 -14.24
C GLY A 91 -8.98 -9.02 -14.21
N ALA A 92 -8.85 -8.45 -13.00
CA ALA A 92 -8.40 -7.08 -12.78
C ALA A 92 -6.87 -6.95 -12.79
N GLU A 93 -6.17 -7.99 -13.18
CA GLU A 93 -4.71 -8.04 -13.23
C GLU A 93 -4.24 -8.20 -14.68
N GLN A 94 -3.17 -7.46 -14.99
CA GLN A 94 -2.43 -7.62 -16.25
C GLN A 94 -0.95 -7.80 -15.92
N CYS A 95 -0.14 -6.74 -15.88
CA CYS A 95 1.26 -6.88 -15.50
C CYS A 95 1.49 -7.07 -13.99
N GLY A 96 0.51 -6.75 -13.14
CA GLY A 96 0.58 -6.89 -11.68
C GLY A 96 1.50 -5.89 -10.97
N PHE A 97 2.16 -4.98 -11.71
CA PHE A 97 3.18 -4.11 -11.12
C PHE A 97 2.59 -3.12 -10.09
N CYS A 98 1.37 -2.60 -10.34
CA CYS A 98 0.69 -1.68 -9.45
C CYS A 98 -0.01 -2.36 -8.26
N ASN A 99 -0.25 -3.67 -8.30
CA ASN A 99 -1.09 -4.38 -7.34
C ASN A 99 -0.61 -4.22 -5.90
N THR A 100 0.70 -4.26 -5.67
CA THR A 100 1.25 -4.20 -4.31
C THR A 100 0.87 -2.90 -3.58
N GLY A 101 1.12 -1.74 -4.18
CA GLY A 101 0.75 -0.45 -3.60
C GLY A 101 -0.77 -0.24 -3.54
N PHE A 102 -1.49 -0.73 -4.56
CA PHE A 102 -2.95 -0.67 -4.61
C PHE A 102 -3.59 -1.47 -3.47
N ILE A 103 -3.15 -2.73 -3.26
CA ILE A 103 -3.67 -3.60 -2.19
C ILE A 103 -3.39 -3.00 -0.81
N VAL A 104 -2.18 -2.51 -0.55
CA VAL A 104 -1.84 -1.83 0.72
C VAL A 104 -2.79 -0.67 0.98
N ASN A 105 -3.07 0.13 -0.04
CA ASN A 105 -3.95 1.29 0.10
C ASN A 105 -5.42 0.88 0.29
N VAL A 106 -5.87 -0.21 -0.36
CA VAL A 106 -7.22 -0.79 -0.13
C VAL A 106 -7.36 -1.30 1.31
N VAL A 107 -6.36 -2.03 1.82
CA VAL A 107 -6.38 -2.51 3.21
C VAL A 107 -6.49 -1.33 4.17
N MET A 108 -5.72 -0.27 3.96
CA MET A 108 -5.79 0.92 4.80
C MET A 108 -7.13 1.66 4.66
N MET A 109 -7.65 1.80 3.46
CA MET A 109 -8.98 2.36 3.24
C MET A 109 -10.06 1.61 4.05
N MET A 110 -10.00 0.28 4.06
CA MET A 110 -10.93 -0.56 4.83
C MET A 110 -10.75 -0.41 6.35
N ARG A 111 -9.55 -0.07 6.82
CA ARG A 111 -9.27 0.19 8.24
C ARG A 111 -9.69 1.60 8.67
N GLU A 112 -9.54 2.60 7.80
CA GLU A 112 -9.74 4.01 8.13
C GLU A 112 -11.17 4.52 7.92
N LEU A 113 -11.86 4.03 6.86
CA LEU A 113 -13.17 4.56 6.50
C LEU A 113 -14.30 3.79 7.20
N ASP A 114 -15.05 4.48 8.06
CA ASP A 114 -16.29 3.95 8.66
C ASP A 114 -17.43 3.93 7.65
N ASN A 115 -17.55 4.97 6.83
CA ASN A 115 -18.57 5.08 5.78
C ASN A 115 -17.90 5.03 4.41
N ILE A 116 -18.16 3.95 3.67
CA ILE A 116 -17.57 3.70 2.36
C ILE A 116 -18.62 3.98 1.28
N THR A 117 -18.35 4.96 0.43
CA THR A 117 -19.14 5.32 -0.74
C THR A 117 -18.29 5.20 -2.00
N LYS A 118 -18.93 5.19 -3.16
CA LYS A 118 -18.22 5.17 -4.45
C LYS A 118 -17.27 6.36 -4.63
N GLU A 119 -17.69 7.51 -4.12
CA GLU A 119 -16.91 8.76 -4.15
C GLU A 119 -15.69 8.64 -3.24
N SER A 120 -15.87 8.20 -1.97
CA SER A 120 -14.77 8.06 -1.01
C SER A 120 -13.73 7.02 -1.47
N VAL A 121 -14.18 5.93 -2.11
CA VAL A 121 -13.28 4.92 -2.71
C VAL A 121 -12.42 5.53 -3.82
N LYS A 122 -13.05 6.27 -4.74
CA LYS A 122 -12.32 6.91 -5.84
C LYS A 122 -11.33 7.95 -5.35
N GLU A 123 -11.73 8.75 -4.36
CA GLU A 123 -10.86 9.76 -3.76
C GLU A 123 -9.67 9.13 -3.05
N TYR A 124 -9.91 8.10 -2.22
CA TYR A 124 -8.86 7.43 -1.47
C TYR A 124 -7.83 6.75 -2.38
N LEU A 125 -8.27 6.17 -3.48
CA LEU A 125 -7.43 5.41 -4.41
C LEU A 125 -6.93 6.23 -5.62
N ALA A 126 -7.25 7.51 -5.70
CA ALA A 126 -6.87 8.38 -6.82
C ALA A 126 -5.35 8.44 -7.08
N GLY A 127 -4.55 8.25 -6.01
CA GLY A 127 -3.08 8.22 -6.07
C GLY A 127 -2.47 6.89 -6.52
N ASN A 128 -3.28 5.84 -6.77
CA ASN A 128 -2.78 4.54 -7.20
C ASN A 128 -2.89 4.40 -8.72
N LEU A 129 -1.79 4.64 -9.42
CA LEU A 129 -1.78 4.65 -10.89
C LEU A 129 -1.57 3.25 -11.47
N CYS A 130 -2.39 2.92 -12.46
CA CYS A 130 -2.26 1.73 -13.31
C CYS A 130 -2.26 2.13 -14.77
N ARG A 131 -1.28 1.62 -15.55
CA ARG A 131 -1.18 1.91 -16.99
C ARG A 131 -1.89 0.86 -17.85
N CYS A 132 -2.25 -0.28 -17.27
CA CYS A 132 -2.72 -1.44 -18.04
C CYS A 132 -4.24 -1.63 -18.04
N THR A 133 -4.88 -1.58 -16.86
CA THR A 133 -6.22 -2.13 -16.63
C THR A 133 -7.39 -1.21 -16.98
N GLY A 134 -7.16 0.10 -17.02
CA GLY A 134 -8.23 1.10 -17.12
C GLY A 134 -9.16 1.14 -15.89
N TYR A 135 -8.75 0.52 -14.78
CA TYR A 135 -9.38 0.55 -13.43
C TYR A 135 -10.74 -0.15 -13.30
N GLN A 136 -11.45 -0.44 -14.35
CA GLN A 136 -12.84 -0.98 -14.27
C GLN A 136 -12.90 -2.35 -13.55
N GLY A 137 -11.98 -3.26 -13.86
CA GLY A 137 -11.87 -4.53 -13.15
C GLY A 137 -11.56 -4.36 -11.67
N GLN A 138 -10.62 -3.45 -11.35
CA GLN A 138 -10.25 -3.12 -9.98
C GLN A 138 -11.43 -2.54 -9.18
N LEU A 139 -12.25 -1.68 -9.80
CA LEU A 139 -13.45 -1.14 -9.15
C LEU A 139 -14.49 -2.22 -8.89
N ARG A 140 -14.75 -3.13 -9.85
CA ARG A 140 -15.66 -4.26 -9.62
C ARG A 140 -15.18 -5.19 -8.51
N ALA A 141 -13.87 -5.47 -8.45
CA ALA A 141 -13.28 -6.26 -7.36
C ALA A 141 -13.50 -5.60 -6.01
N LEU A 142 -13.30 -4.28 -5.93
CA LEU A 142 -13.55 -3.48 -4.74
C LEU A 142 -15.01 -3.48 -4.32
N GLU A 143 -15.94 -3.27 -5.26
CA GLU A 143 -17.39 -3.29 -4.99
C GLU A 143 -17.78 -4.62 -4.32
N LYS A 144 -17.35 -5.76 -4.89
CA LYS A 144 -17.62 -7.09 -4.33
C LYS A 144 -16.96 -7.31 -2.96
N PHE A 145 -15.72 -6.88 -2.81
CA PHE A 145 -14.98 -7.00 -1.56
C PHE A 145 -15.64 -6.21 -0.43
N ILE A 146 -16.01 -4.96 -0.70
CA ILE A 146 -16.69 -4.07 0.27
C ILE A 146 -18.06 -4.65 0.63
N GLU A 147 -18.86 -5.07 -0.37
CA GLU A 147 -20.15 -5.72 -0.11
C GLU A 147 -20.01 -6.93 0.81
N ARG A 148 -19.02 -7.78 0.57
CA ARG A 148 -18.74 -8.96 1.41
C ARG A 148 -18.32 -8.61 2.82
N LYS A 149 -17.45 -7.61 2.98
CA LYS A 149 -16.85 -7.24 4.28
C LYS A 149 -17.72 -6.35 5.15
N ARG A 150 -18.48 -5.45 4.54
CA ARG A 150 -19.24 -4.39 5.21
C ARG A 150 -20.75 -4.50 4.99
N GLY A 151 -21.21 -5.34 4.06
CA GLY A 151 -22.62 -5.43 3.69
C GLY A 151 -23.15 -4.18 2.95
N VAL A 152 -22.26 -3.35 2.43
CA VAL A 152 -22.59 -2.08 1.76
C VAL A 152 -22.32 -2.22 0.27
N ARG A 153 -23.29 -1.83 -0.56
CA ARG A 153 -23.13 -1.65 -2.02
C ARG A 153 -22.75 -0.22 -2.33
N ILE A 154 -21.70 -0.05 -3.14
CA ILE A 154 -21.17 1.26 -3.56
C ILE A 154 -21.29 1.47 -5.07
#